data_d2cec49cdabee14bfb804cae27bfe34a
#
_entry.id   d2cec49cdabee14bfb804cae27bfe34a
#
_cell.length_a   1.000
_cell.length_b   1.000
_cell.length_c   1.000
_cell.angle_alpha   90.00
_cell.angle_beta   90.00
_cell.angle_gamma   90.00
#
_symmetry.space_group_name_H-M   'P 1'
#
loop_
_entity.id
_entity.type
_entity.pdbx_description
1 polymer ?
#
loop_
_entity_poly.entity_id
_entity_poly.type
_entity_poly.pdbx_seq_one_letter_code
_entity_poly.pdbx_strand_id
1 'polypeptide(L)'
;MNTLENPPILICYDRSDDARRAIAVAGSLFPGRGAIVLHAWSPTAVIAAAYGGMVSLPTYDDNELQRAALKLSEEGARVATDAGFLAKAEITQSTHEGTWHAILTVADARDAALIVIGARGLSAFKSFVLGSVSHGVVQHARRPVLVVPFAAASAIS
;
A
#
# COMPACT_ATOMS: atom_id res chain seq x y z
N MET A 1 -6.07 11.59 -29.98
CA MET A 1 -5.27 12.45 -29.11
C MET A 1 -4.48 11.53 -28.19
N ASN A 2 -3.22 11.27 -28.54
CA ASN A 2 -2.33 10.51 -27.68
C ASN A 2 -1.97 11.36 -26.48
N THR A 3 -2.78 11.29 -25.44
CA THR A 3 -2.24 11.51 -24.11
C THR A 3 -1.24 10.40 -23.89
N LEU A 4 0.02 10.71 -24.02
CA LEU A 4 1.03 9.99 -23.26
C LEU A 4 0.63 10.20 -21.80
N GLU A 5 -0.33 9.41 -21.36
CA GLU A 5 -0.73 9.40 -19.97
C GLU A 5 0.53 9.03 -19.22
N ASN A 6 1.06 9.98 -18.46
CA ASN A 6 2.18 9.71 -17.60
C ASN A 6 1.84 8.48 -16.78
N PRO A 7 2.70 7.47 -16.75
CA PRO A 7 2.44 6.26 -15.99
C PRO A 7 1.99 6.61 -14.56
N PRO A 8 1.02 5.89 -14.00
CA PRO A 8 0.44 6.23 -12.71
C PRO A 8 1.46 6.07 -11.58
N ILE A 9 1.21 6.76 -10.47
CA ILE A 9 1.89 6.51 -9.20
C ILE A 9 1.11 5.44 -8.46
N LEU A 10 1.77 4.36 -8.03
CA LEU A 10 1.16 3.33 -7.18
C LEU A 10 1.36 3.70 -5.72
N ILE A 11 0.27 3.89 -4.98
CA ILE A 11 0.30 4.26 -3.57
C ILE A 11 -0.24 3.10 -2.73
N CYS A 12 0.59 2.56 -1.85
CA CYS A 12 0.19 1.50 -0.94
C CYS A 12 -0.58 2.08 0.25
N TYR A 13 -1.76 1.55 0.54
CA TYR A 13 -2.64 2.04 1.59
C TYR A 13 -3.19 0.92 2.46
N ASP A 14 -3.00 1.05 3.78
CA ASP A 14 -3.48 0.11 4.79
C ASP A 14 -4.21 0.81 5.95
N ARG A 15 -4.60 2.08 5.76
CA ARG A 15 -5.24 2.95 6.76
C ARG A 15 -4.31 3.37 7.91
N SER A 16 -3.05 2.95 7.95
CA SER A 16 -2.09 3.41 8.94
C SER A 16 -1.82 4.91 8.81
N ASP A 17 -1.36 5.53 9.88
CA ASP A 17 -0.94 6.94 9.86
C ASP A 17 0.22 7.16 8.90
N ASP A 18 1.14 6.20 8.81
CA ASP A 18 2.25 6.23 7.86
C ASP A 18 1.76 6.23 6.40
N ALA A 19 0.73 5.42 6.08
CA ALA A 19 0.13 5.40 4.74
C ALA A 19 -0.58 6.72 4.41
N ARG A 20 -1.32 7.30 5.35
CA ARG A 20 -1.96 8.62 5.18
C ARG A 20 -0.93 9.72 4.97
N ARG A 21 0.14 9.70 5.77
CA ARG A 21 1.26 10.62 5.62
C ARG A 21 1.96 10.46 4.29
N ALA A 22 2.15 9.22 3.82
CA ALA A 22 2.75 8.94 2.52
C ALA A 22 1.93 9.56 1.38
N ILE A 23 0.60 9.47 1.43
CA ILE A 23 -0.30 10.14 0.47
C ILE A 23 -0.10 11.66 0.52
N ALA A 24 -0.09 12.26 1.70
CA ALA A 24 0.04 13.72 1.84
C ALA A 24 1.37 14.24 1.30
N VAL A 25 2.49 13.57 1.63
CA VAL A 25 3.82 13.92 1.13
C VAL A 25 3.90 13.76 -0.37
N ALA A 26 3.46 12.61 -0.91
CA ALA A 26 3.49 12.38 -2.34
C ALA A 26 2.58 13.35 -3.11
N GLY A 27 1.42 13.74 -2.56
CA GLY A 27 0.53 14.73 -3.15
C GLY A 27 1.17 16.12 -3.27
N SER A 28 1.98 16.51 -2.30
CA SER A 28 2.72 17.78 -2.35
C SER A 28 3.86 17.75 -3.38
N LEU A 29 4.47 16.58 -3.62
CA LEU A 29 5.57 16.41 -4.57
C LEU A 29 5.08 16.23 -6.02
N PHE A 30 3.92 15.62 -6.20
CA PHE A 30 3.41 15.21 -7.51
C PHE A 30 1.96 15.64 -7.74
N PRO A 31 1.63 16.92 -7.62
CA PRO A 31 0.24 17.39 -7.75
C PRO A 31 -0.31 17.12 -9.17
N GLY A 32 -1.58 16.74 -9.24
CA GLY A 32 -2.28 16.50 -10.49
C GLY A 32 -1.92 15.20 -11.22
N ARG A 33 -1.04 14.36 -10.66
CA ARG A 33 -0.67 13.06 -11.26
C ARG A 33 -1.79 12.04 -11.09
N GLY A 34 -1.88 11.14 -12.05
CA GLY A 34 -2.68 9.92 -11.91
C GLY A 34 -2.10 9.01 -10.84
N ALA A 35 -2.95 8.47 -9.97
CA ALA A 35 -2.55 7.56 -8.92
C ALA A 35 -3.48 6.34 -8.84
N ILE A 36 -2.90 5.20 -8.54
CA ILE A 36 -3.61 3.97 -8.16
C ILE A 36 -3.34 3.77 -6.68
N VAL A 37 -4.40 3.83 -5.86
CA VAL A 37 -4.29 3.54 -4.44
C VAL A 37 -4.60 2.06 -4.26
N LEU A 38 -3.58 1.31 -3.84
CA LEU A 38 -3.59 -0.12 -3.75
C LEU A 38 -3.70 -0.58 -2.30
N HIS A 39 -4.69 -1.41 -2.02
CA HIS A 39 -4.74 -2.20 -0.79
C HIS A 39 -4.54 -3.68 -1.10
N ALA A 40 -3.57 -4.29 -0.43
CA ALA A 40 -3.33 -5.73 -0.51
C ALA A 40 -4.02 -6.44 0.65
N TRP A 41 -4.89 -7.41 0.33
CA TRP A 41 -5.61 -8.19 1.31
C TRP A 41 -5.16 -9.66 1.28
N SER A 42 -5.32 -10.36 2.39
CA SER A 42 -4.91 -11.76 2.50
C SER A 42 -6.11 -12.66 2.66
N PRO A 43 -6.27 -13.68 1.79
CA PRO A 43 -7.30 -14.72 1.97
C PRO A 43 -7.08 -15.50 3.26
N THR A 44 -8.15 -16.07 3.78
CA THR A 44 -8.10 -16.90 5.00
C THR A 44 -7.06 -18.03 4.90
N ALA A 45 -6.95 -18.67 3.73
CA ALA A 45 -5.97 -19.72 3.49
C ALA A 45 -4.50 -19.25 3.63
N VAL A 46 -4.20 -18.04 3.17
CA VAL A 46 -2.85 -17.45 3.28
C VAL A 46 -2.55 -17.10 4.73
N ILE A 47 -3.52 -16.55 5.45
CA ILE A 47 -3.38 -16.26 6.89
C ILE A 47 -3.15 -17.55 7.66
N ALA A 48 -3.96 -18.60 7.42
CA ALA A 48 -3.80 -19.89 8.09
C ALA A 48 -2.43 -20.53 7.83
N ALA A 49 -1.93 -20.45 6.59
CA ALA A 49 -0.61 -20.95 6.23
C ALA A 49 0.52 -20.22 6.96
N ALA A 50 0.42 -18.92 7.15
CA ALA A 50 1.40 -18.11 7.87
C ALA A 50 1.51 -18.51 9.37
N TYR A 51 0.41 -19.00 9.95
CA TYR A 51 0.40 -19.52 11.33
C TYR A 51 0.68 -21.03 11.44
N GLY A 52 1.17 -21.67 10.35
CA GLY A 52 1.57 -23.08 10.34
C GLY A 52 0.40 -24.07 10.47
N GLY A 53 -0.83 -23.64 10.19
CA GLY A 53 -2.02 -24.49 10.25
C GLY A 53 -2.41 -24.98 11.66
N MET A 54 -1.71 -24.54 12.71
CA MET A 54 -1.91 -24.99 14.09
C MET A 54 -2.96 -24.19 14.86
N VAL A 55 -3.46 -23.09 14.29
CA VAL A 55 -4.47 -22.25 14.92
C VAL A 55 -5.76 -22.41 14.15
N SER A 56 -6.85 -22.78 14.85
CA SER A 56 -8.20 -22.70 14.30
C SER A 56 -8.56 -21.23 14.17
N LEU A 57 -8.30 -20.65 12.99
CA LEU A 57 -8.74 -19.29 12.68
C LEU A 57 -10.25 -19.30 12.40
N PRO A 58 -10.98 -18.23 12.80
CA PRO A 58 -12.34 -18.05 12.34
C PRO A 58 -12.37 -18.12 10.80
N THR A 59 -13.26 -18.89 10.25
CA THR A 59 -13.47 -18.97 8.80
C THR A 59 -14.13 -17.66 8.36
N TYR A 60 -13.35 -16.74 7.85
CA TYR A 60 -13.90 -15.55 7.20
C TYR A 60 -14.29 -15.90 5.77
N ASP A 61 -15.42 -15.36 5.31
CA ASP A 61 -15.76 -15.44 3.89
C ASP A 61 -14.80 -14.52 3.10
N ASP A 62 -14.04 -15.11 2.21
CA ASP A 62 -13.09 -14.36 1.37
C ASP A 62 -13.80 -13.27 0.55
N ASN A 63 -15.07 -13.43 0.21
CA ASN A 63 -15.86 -12.39 -0.44
C ASN A 63 -16.09 -11.17 0.49
N GLU A 64 -16.29 -11.40 1.78
CA GLU A 64 -16.43 -10.31 2.75
C GLU A 64 -15.09 -9.59 2.95
N LEU A 65 -13.98 -10.33 3.03
CA LEU A 65 -12.64 -9.77 3.11
C LEU A 65 -12.31 -8.92 1.87
N GLN A 66 -12.66 -9.40 0.69
CA GLN A 66 -12.47 -8.67 -0.56
C GLN A 66 -13.30 -7.38 -0.60
N ARG A 67 -14.57 -7.43 -0.20
CA ARG A 67 -15.41 -6.22 -0.13
C ARG A 67 -14.87 -5.20 0.87
N ALA A 68 -14.39 -5.66 2.04
CA ALA A 68 -13.77 -4.79 3.02
C ALA A 68 -12.48 -4.16 2.48
N ALA A 69 -11.67 -4.93 1.77
CA ALA A 69 -10.47 -4.46 1.10
C ALA A 69 -10.76 -3.37 0.06
N LEU A 70 -11.81 -3.56 -0.74
CA LEU A 70 -12.22 -2.57 -1.73
C LEU A 70 -12.65 -1.26 -1.07
N LYS A 71 -13.48 -1.33 -0.03
CA LYS A 71 -13.89 -0.12 0.73
C LYS A 71 -12.69 0.63 1.31
N LEU A 72 -11.70 -0.10 1.79
CA LEU A 72 -10.47 0.48 2.34
C LEU A 72 -9.64 1.16 1.25
N SER A 73 -9.50 0.54 0.10
CA SER A 73 -8.83 1.13 -1.06
C SER A 73 -9.56 2.37 -1.58
N GLU A 74 -10.90 2.36 -1.61
CA GLU A 74 -11.73 3.51 -1.98
C GLU A 74 -11.58 4.67 -0.98
N GLU A 75 -11.47 4.37 0.32
CA GLU A 75 -11.15 5.36 1.34
C GLU A 75 -9.80 6.02 1.04
N GLY A 76 -8.78 5.21 0.78
CA GLY A 76 -7.46 5.71 0.42
C GLY A 76 -7.46 6.55 -0.86
N ALA A 77 -8.26 6.16 -1.86
CA ALA A 77 -8.41 6.93 -3.10
C ALA A 77 -9.05 8.31 -2.85
N ARG A 78 -10.02 8.41 -1.93
CA ARG A 78 -10.57 9.71 -1.50
C ARG A 78 -9.51 10.57 -0.83
N VAL A 79 -8.73 9.99 0.10
CA VAL A 79 -7.61 10.70 0.75
C VAL A 79 -6.60 11.20 -0.28
N ALA A 80 -6.27 10.38 -1.28
CA ALA A 80 -5.35 10.76 -2.34
C ALA A 80 -5.93 11.87 -3.25
N THR A 81 -7.23 11.81 -3.54
CA THR A 81 -7.91 12.87 -4.31
C THR A 81 -7.88 14.20 -3.56
N ASP A 82 -8.13 14.18 -2.25
CA ASP A 82 -8.04 15.36 -1.39
C ASP A 82 -6.60 15.92 -1.33
N ALA A 83 -5.60 15.05 -1.48
CA ALA A 83 -4.19 15.43 -1.55
C ALA A 83 -3.73 15.92 -2.95
N GLY A 84 -4.64 15.96 -3.93
CA GLY A 84 -4.39 16.53 -5.26
C GLY A 84 -4.10 15.52 -6.38
N PHE A 85 -4.27 14.22 -6.14
CA PHE A 85 -4.13 13.19 -7.18
C PHE A 85 -5.42 12.99 -7.99
N LEU A 86 -5.26 12.49 -9.21
CA LEU A 86 -6.33 11.84 -9.96
C LEU A 86 -6.33 10.35 -9.59
N ALA A 87 -6.98 10.02 -8.48
CA ALA A 87 -6.82 8.72 -7.82
C ALA A 87 -7.91 7.72 -8.20
N LYS A 88 -7.51 6.45 -8.34
CA LYS A 88 -8.38 5.28 -8.49
C LYS A 88 -8.04 4.25 -7.42
N ALA A 89 -9.07 3.55 -6.93
CA ALA A 89 -8.90 2.44 -6.00
C ALA A 89 -8.60 1.15 -6.75
N GLU A 90 -7.68 0.35 -6.22
CA GLU A 90 -7.39 -1.00 -6.68
C GLU A 90 -7.07 -1.91 -5.49
N ILE A 91 -7.43 -3.17 -5.58
CA ILE A 91 -7.08 -4.18 -4.59
C ILE A 91 -6.26 -5.29 -5.23
N THR A 92 -5.41 -5.93 -4.45
CA THR A 92 -4.69 -7.13 -4.84
C THR A 92 -4.72 -8.15 -3.72
N GLN A 93 -4.57 -9.40 -4.09
CA GLN A 93 -4.54 -10.51 -3.14
C GLN A 93 -3.09 -10.85 -2.82
N SER A 94 -2.73 -10.86 -1.54
CA SER A 94 -1.45 -11.35 -1.08
C SER A 94 -1.33 -12.86 -1.34
N THR A 95 -0.13 -13.29 -1.69
CA THR A 95 0.20 -14.68 -1.91
C THR A 95 1.11 -15.20 -0.79
N HIS A 96 1.46 -16.48 -0.86
CA HIS A 96 2.46 -17.08 0.03
C HIS A 96 3.85 -16.44 -0.07
N GLU A 97 4.15 -15.75 -1.17
CA GLU A 97 5.40 -14.99 -1.34
C GLU A 97 5.38 -13.65 -0.60
N GLY A 98 4.22 -13.25 -0.10
CA GLY A 98 4.04 -12.06 0.72
C GLY A 98 3.36 -10.88 0.02
N THR A 99 2.94 -9.94 0.81
CA THR A 99 2.24 -8.72 0.36
C THR A 99 3.11 -7.86 -0.56
N TRP A 100 4.42 -7.76 -0.30
CA TRP A 100 5.34 -6.98 -1.14
C TRP A 100 5.39 -7.51 -2.59
N HIS A 101 5.34 -8.83 -2.77
CA HIS A 101 5.34 -9.45 -4.10
C HIS A 101 4.07 -9.09 -4.88
N ALA A 102 2.91 -9.16 -4.23
CA ALA A 102 1.64 -8.76 -4.84
C ALA A 102 1.65 -7.28 -5.26
N ILE A 103 2.21 -6.39 -4.44
CA ILE A 103 2.36 -4.97 -4.75
C ILE A 103 3.24 -4.77 -6.00
N LEU A 104 4.39 -5.44 -6.07
CA LEU A 104 5.30 -5.33 -7.22
C LEU A 104 4.68 -5.88 -8.49
N THR A 105 3.91 -6.96 -8.40
CA THR A 105 3.15 -7.53 -9.54
C THR A 105 2.18 -6.50 -10.11
N VAL A 106 1.44 -5.79 -9.26
CA VAL A 106 0.53 -4.72 -9.71
C VAL A 106 1.31 -3.55 -10.28
N ALA A 107 2.42 -3.15 -9.64
CA ALA A 107 3.26 -2.06 -10.13
C ALA A 107 3.77 -2.33 -11.55
N ASP A 108 4.17 -3.57 -11.83
CA ASP A 108 4.62 -3.98 -13.16
C ASP A 108 3.46 -4.05 -14.16
N ALA A 109 2.32 -4.63 -13.78
CA ALA A 109 1.14 -4.74 -14.64
C ALA A 109 0.54 -3.38 -15.03
N ARG A 110 0.68 -2.36 -14.16
CA ARG A 110 0.20 -1.00 -14.38
C ARG A 110 1.26 -0.05 -14.93
N ASP A 111 2.48 -0.56 -15.16
CA ASP A 111 3.64 0.25 -15.55
C ASP A 111 3.80 1.51 -14.68
N ALA A 112 3.69 1.32 -13.36
CA ALA A 112 3.75 2.44 -12.43
C ALA A 112 5.09 3.18 -12.51
N ALA A 113 5.06 4.50 -12.59
CA ALA A 113 6.27 5.33 -12.64
C ALA A 113 7.02 5.36 -11.29
N LEU A 114 6.28 5.16 -10.20
CA LEU A 114 6.77 5.29 -8.83
C LEU A 114 5.88 4.47 -7.91
N ILE A 115 6.46 3.83 -6.91
CA ILE A 115 5.75 3.23 -5.79
C ILE A 115 5.90 4.15 -4.58
N VAL A 116 4.80 4.47 -3.92
CA VAL A 116 4.77 5.27 -2.68
C VAL A 116 4.30 4.36 -1.54
N ILE A 117 5.06 4.32 -0.47
CA ILE A 117 4.76 3.48 0.69
C ILE A 117 5.20 4.15 1.99
N GLY A 118 4.40 4.01 3.03
CA GLY A 118 4.84 4.38 4.39
C GLY A 118 5.91 3.43 4.90
N ALA A 119 6.81 3.93 5.74
CA ALA A 119 7.90 3.13 6.28
C ALA A 119 7.40 1.96 7.13
N ARG A 120 6.23 2.10 7.77
CA ARG A 120 5.59 1.10 8.64
C ARG A 120 4.11 1.01 8.32
N GLY A 121 3.51 -0.15 8.63
CA GLY A 121 2.07 -0.36 8.54
C GLY A 121 1.39 -0.34 9.92
N LEU A 122 0.23 -1.02 10.02
CA LEU A 122 -0.58 -1.07 11.25
C LEU A 122 0.12 -1.74 12.44
N SER A 123 1.11 -2.60 12.21
CA SER A 123 1.89 -3.30 13.26
C SER A 123 3.16 -2.55 13.65
N ALA A 124 3.07 -1.24 13.87
CA ALA A 124 4.21 -0.37 14.14
C ALA A 124 4.95 -0.72 15.44
N PHE A 125 6.17 -1.23 15.33
CA PHE A 125 7.15 -1.20 16.40
C PHE A 125 7.86 0.16 16.41
N LYS A 126 8.18 0.68 17.61
CA LYS A 126 8.78 2.01 17.83
C LYS A 126 10.25 2.14 17.38
N SER A 127 10.77 1.24 16.57
CA SER A 127 12.15 1.30 16.07
C SER A 127 12.20 1.84 14.64
N PHE A 128 13.28 2.49 14.26
CA PHE A 128 13.57 3.02 12.91
C PHE A 128 13.72 1.95 11.82
N VAL A 129 13.08 0.81 11.97
CA VAL A 129 13.16 -0.32 11.05
C VAL A 129 11.97 -0.25 10.09
N LEU A 130 12.23 -0.43 8.81
CA LEU A 130 11.19 -0.60 7.81
C LEU A 130 10.30 -1.79 8.19
N GLY A 131 8.98 -1.65 7.99
CA GLY A 131 8.06 -2.78 8.10
C GLY A 131 8.40 -3.87 7.08
N SER A 132 7.93 -5.09 7.29
CA SER A 132 8.21 -6.23 6.40
C SER A 132 7.80 -5.98 4.96
N VAL A 133 6.67 -5.32 4.72
CA VAL A 133 6.17 -5.02 3.38
C VAL A 133 7.02 -3.94 2.72
N SER A 134 7.28 -2.82 3.39
CA SER A 134 8.12 -1.74 2.85
C SER A 134 9.55 -2.20 2.60
N HIS A 135 10.11 -3.04 3.47
CA HIS A 135 11.43 -3.66 3.26
C HIS A 135 11.45 -4.52 2.00
N GLY A 136 10.47 -5.42 1.84
CA GLY A 136 10.37 -6.28 0.66
C GLY A 136 10.19 -5.48 -0.63
N VAL A 137 9.35 -4.43 -0.61
CA VAL A 137 9.18 -3.55 -1.77
C VAL A 137 10.50 -2.88 -2.15
N VAL A 138 11.20 -2.26 -1.19
CA VAL A 138 12.48 -1.58 -1.45
C VAL A 138 13.54 -2.54 -1.99
N GLN A 139 13.62 -3.74 -1.41
CA GLN A 139 14.63 -4.72 -1.77
C GLN A 139 14.44 -5.29 -3.19
N HIS A 140 13.19 -5.44 -3.65
CA HIS A 140 12.89 -6.17 -4.88
C HIS A 140 12.30 -5.29 -5.99
N ALA A 141 12.01 -4.03 -5.73
CA ALA A 141 11.46 -3.13 -6.75
C ALA A 141 12.45 -2.89 -7.89
N ARG A 142 11.92 -2.85 -9.12
CA ARG A 142 12.68 -2.49 -10.34
C ARG A 142 12.40 -1.05 -10.80
N ARG A 143 11.67 -0.29 -10.00
CA ARG A 143 11.25 1.08 -10.27
C ARG A 143 11.45 1.94 -9.03
N PRO A 144 11.47 3.27 -9.15
CA PRO A 144 11.63 4.16 -8.00
C PRO A 144 10.62 3.86 -6.90
N VAL A 145 11.06 3.93 -5.65
CA VAL A 145 10.23 3.77 -4.46
C VAL A 145 10.42 4.98 -3.57
N LEU A 146 9.32 5.68 -3.26
CA LEU A 146 9.28 6.73 -2.25
C LEU A 146 8.81 6.11 -0.94
N VAL A 147 9.72 5.96 0.00
CA VAL A 147 9.40 5.55 1.37
C VAL A 147 9.23 6.79 2.22
N VAL A 148 8.06 6.96 2.80
CA VAL A 148 7.78 8.11 3.67
C VAL A 148 7.91 7.67 5.13
N PRO A 149 8.88 8.22 5.86
CA PRO A 149 9.10 7.85 7.25
C PRO A 149 8.00 8.39 8.16
N PHE A 150 7.86 7.76 9.31
CA PHE A 150 7.03 8.27 10.38
C PHE A 150 7.50 9.67 10.80
N ALA A 151 6.55 10.58 11.01
CA ALA A 151 6.89 11.84 11.66
C ALA A 151 7.25 11.53 13.10
N ALA A 152 8.53 11.65 13.45
CA ALA A 152 8.89 11.69 14.86
C ALA A 152 8.05 12.77 15.53
N ALA A 153 7.40 12.46 16.65
CA ALA A 153 6.82 13.48 17.50
C ALA A 153 7.94 14.51 17.73
N SER A 154 7.68 15.77 17.38
CA SER A 154 8.64 16.83 17.62
C SER A 154 9.06 16.72 19.08
N ALA A 155 10.31 16.37 19.34
CA ALA A 155 10.88 16.56 20.66
C ALA A 155 10.84 18.05 20.92
N ILE A 156 9.83 18.49 21.63
CA ILE A 156 9.80 19.85 22.17
C ILE A 156 10.85 19.83 23.26
N SER A 157 12.01 20.30 22.92
CA SER A 157 13.01 20.70 23.92
C SER A 157 12.64 22.05 24.49
#